data_d91a05d910105c6be8f8d53a3aefce87
#
_entry.id   d91a05d910105c6be8f8d53a3aefce87
#
_cell.length_a   1.000
_cell.length_b   1.000
_cell.length_c   1.000
_cell.angle_alpha   90.00
_cell.angle_beta   90.00
_cell.angle_gamma   90.00
#
_symmetry.space_group_name_H-M   'P 1'
#
loop_
_entity.id
_entity.type
_entity.pdbx_description
1 polymer ?
#
loop_
_entity_poly.entity_id
_entity_poly.type
_entity_poly.pdbx_seq_one_letter_code
_entity_poly.pdbx_strand_id
1 'polypeptide(L)'
;MLGFTPIVRTECDNFARIMIRFDEILQSIDIIRTIIKTLPEGKIRGGGTIGRGQTTHRGEAPRGELTYRIKSDTHGRIQEIAIQTPSIMNIEACARYMIPGGTSVADVTSAYISSDPCIACTER
;
A
#
# COMPACT_ATOMS: atom_id res chain seq x y z
N MET A 1 11.24 8.80 -15.94
CA MET A 1 10.97 8.92 -14.47
C MET A 1 9.53 9.36 -14.31
N LEU A 2 8.73 8.70 -13.46
CA LEU A 2 7.27 8.89 -13.38
C LEU A 2 6.82 10.16 -12.62
N GLY A 3 7.75 11.01 -12.18
CA GLY A 3 7.41 12.30 -11.54
C GLY A 3 6.73 12.18 -10.16
N PHE A 4 6.96 11.09 -9.42
CA PHE A 4 6.44 10.94 -8.06
C PHE A 4 7.11 11.93 -7.10
N THR A 5 6.29 12.66 -6.35
CA THR A 5 6.75 13.52 -5.25
C THR A 5 5.90 13.24 -4.02
N PRO A 6 6.50 12.90 -2.87
CA PRO A 6 5.74 12.71 -1.63
C PRO A 6 4.95 13.97 -1.27
N ILE A 7 3.66 13.81 -0.99
CA ILE A 7 2.79 14.89 -0.56
C ILE A 7 2.83 14.94 0.96
N VAL A 8 3.22 16.09 1.50
CA VAL A 8 3.40 16.29 2.94
C VAL A 8 2.63 17.53 3.39
N ARG A 9 1.97 17.41 4.54
CA ARG A 9 1.32 18.52 5.25
C ARG A 9 1.79 18.54 6.70
N THR A 10 1.75 19.69 7.34
CA THR A 10 2.31 19.93 8.68
C THR A 10 1.26 20.22 9.76
N GLU A 11 0.01 20.36 9.39
CA GLU A 11 -1.11 20.73 10.27
C GLU A 11 -1.47 19.64 11.29
N CYS A 12 -1.12 18.38 11.00
CA CYS A 12 -1.28 17.21 11.88
C CYS A 12 -2.72 16.92 12.33
N ASP A 13 -3.73 17.38 11.60
CA ASP A 13 -5.15 17.18 11.87
C ASP A 13 -5.85 16.25 10.85
N ASN A 14 -7.11 15.91 11.11
CA ASN A 14 -7.91 15.05 10.24
C ASN A 14 -8.14 15.68 8.86
N PHE A 15 -8.31 17.01 8.82
CA PHE A 15 -8.55 17.72 7.57
C PHE A 15 -7.32 17.65 6.66
N ALA A 16 -6.14 17.93 7.20
CA ALA A 16 -4.89 17.83 6.45
C ALA A 16 -4.66 16.40 5.89
N ARG A 17 -4.95 15.35 6.67
CA ARG A 17 -4.84 13.96 6.22
C ARG A 17 -5.81 13.64 5.07
N ILE A 18 -7.03 14.13 5.14
CA ILE A 18 -8.01 13.95 4.06
C ILE A 18 -7.55 14.71 2.80
N MET A 19 -7.05 15.93 2.95
CA MET A 19 -6.53 16.71 1.83
C MET A 19 -5.33 16.06 1.14
N ILE A 20 -4.43 15.40 1.89
CA ILE A 20 -3.36 14.58 1.31
C ILE A 20 -3.95 13.54 0.36
N ARG A 21 -5.02 12.84 0.73
CA ARG A 21 -5.65 11.84 -0.14
C ARG A 21 -6.17 12.41 -1.45
N PHE A 22 -6.75 13.60 -1.43
CA PHE A 22 -7.17 14.28 -2.66
C PHE A 22 -5.96 14.65 -3.54
N ASP A 23 -4.92 15.19 -2.95
CA ASP A 23 -3.70 15.55 -3.67
C ASP A 23 -3.01 14.30 -4.27
N GLU A 24 -2.99 13.18 -3.53
CA GLU A 24 -2.47 11.89 -4.01
C GLU A 24 -3.29 11.32 -5.17
N ILE A 25 -4.61 11.50 -5.17
CA ILE A 25 -5.47 11.10 -6.30
C ILE A 25 -5.09 11.88 -7.56
N LEU A 26 -4.93 13.20 -7.46
CA LEU A 26 -4.54 14.03 -8.60
C LEU A 26 -3.18 13.62 -9.15
N GLN A 27 -2.19 13.40 -8.28
CA GLN A 27 -0.86 12.93 -8.68
C GLN A 27 -0.94 11.55 -9.35
N SER A 28 -1.76 10.65 -8.83
CA SER A 28 -1.96 9.30 -9.40
C SER A 28 -2.55 9.36 -10.79
N ILE A 29 -3.50 10.26 -11.05
CA ILE A 29 -4.07 10.49 -12.38
C ILE A 29 -2.98 10.93 -13.36
N ASP A 30 -2.10 11.83 -12.98
CA ASP A 30 -1.02 12.31 -13.84
C ASP A 30 0.05 11.24 -14.10
N ILE A 31 0.36 10.42 -13.10
CA ILE A 31 1.22 9.25 -13.24
C ILE A 31 0.61 8.25 -14.24
N ILE A 32 -0.67 7.92 -14.11
CA ILE A 32 -1.39 7.02 -15.03
C ILE A 32 -1.36 7.57 -16.46
N ARG A 33 -1.63 8.86 -16.66
CA ARG A 33 -1.56 9.51 -17.97
C ARG A 33 -0.15 9.39 -18.58
N THR A 34 0.88 9.54 -17.77
CA THR A 34 2.27 9.39 -18.20
C THR A 34 2.58 7.95 -18.59
N ILE A 35 2.18 6.98 -17.78
CA ILE A 35 2.38 5.55 -18.05
C ILE A 35 1.71 5.15 -19.37
N ILE A 36 0.45 5.55 -19.59
CA ILE A 36 -0.27 5.23 -20.83
C ILE A 36 0.49 5.74 -22.08
N LYS A 37 1.10 6.91 -21.99
CA LYS A 37 1.86 7.49 -23.11
C LYS A 37 3.24 6.85 -23.33
N THR A 38 3.81 6.26 -22.29
CA THR A 38 5.19 5.76 -22.29
C THR A 38 5.28 4.24 -22.13
N LEU A 39 4.14 3.55 -22.15
CA LEU A 39 4.10 2.10 -21.98
C LEU A 39 4.87 1.41 -23.11
N PRO A 40 5.90 0.60 -22.81
CA PRO A 40 6.65 -0.07 -23.85
C PRO A 40 5.82 -1.15 -24.52
N GLU A 41 5.99 -1.31 -25.82
CA GLU A 41 5.43 -2.43 -26.56
C GLU A 41 6.14 -3.73 -26.14
N GLY A 42 5.42 -4.84 -26.09
CA GLY A 42 6.01 -6.14 -25.77
C GLY A 42 5.00 -7.17 -25.30
N LYS A 43 5.52 -8.34 -24.93
CA LYS A 43 4.70 -9.43 -24.40
C LYS A 43 4.23 -9.09 -23.00
N ILE A 44 2.92 -9.14 -22.79
CA ILE A 44 2.29 -8.91 -21.49
C ILE A 44 2.53 -10.07 -20.51
N ARG A 45 2.77 -11.28 -21.05
CA ARG A 45 2.94 -12.50 -20.26
C ARG A 45 4.28 -13.18 -20.60
N GLY A 46 5.09 -13.44 -19.58
CA GLY A 46 6.26 -14.30 -19.64
C GLY A 46 5.92 -15.75 -19.30
N GLY A 47 6.80 -16.69 -19.68
CA GLY A 47 6.79 -18.08 -19.24
C GLY A 47 7.94 -18.32 -18.28
N GLY A 48 7.80 -19.34 -17.41
CA GLY A 48 8.85 -19.75 -16.51
C GLY A 48 8.43 -21.00 -15.73
N THR A 49 9.41 -21.72 -15.19
CA THR A 49 9.20 -22.85 -14.28
C THR A 49 9.56 -22.41 -12.86
N ILE A 50 8.70 -22.73 -11.91
CA ILE A 50 8.96 -22.50 -10.50
C ILE A 50 9.74 -23.72 -9.99
N GLY A 51 10.97 -23.51 -9.51
CA GLY A 51 11.77 -24.54 -8.85
C GLY A 51 11.64 -24.48 -7.32
N ARG A 52 12.34 -25.38 -6.64
CA ARG A 52 12.46 -25.32 -5.17
C ARG A 52 13.20 -24.06 -4.76
N GLY A 53 12.64 -23.31 -3.84
CA GLY A 53 13.29 -22.11 -3.31
C GLY A 53 12.42 -21.34 -2.34
N GLN A 54 13.00 -20.28 -1.83
CA GLN A 54 12.31 -19.27 -1.03
C GLN A 54 12.68 -17.89 -1.58
N THR A 55 11.69 -17.05 -1.74
CA THR A 55 11.88 -15.66 -2.18
C THR A 55 11.06 -14.72 -1.35
N THR A 56 11.56 -13.51 -1.21
CA THR A 56 10.83 -12.39 -0.62
C THR A 56 10.76 -11.28 -1.66
N HIS A 57 9.56 -10.84 -1.96
CA HIS A 57 9.32 -9.70 -2.85
C HIS A 57 8.65 -8.58 -2.05
N ARG A 58 9.14 -7.37 -2.26
CA ARG A 58 8.56 -6.14 -1.73
C ARG A 58 8.09 -5.29 -2.89
N GLY A 59 6.88 -4.79 -2.79
CA GLY A 59 6.28 -3.94 -3.80
C GLY A 59 5.50 -2.80 -3.17
N GLU A 60 5.28 -1.76 -3.95
CA GLU A 60 4.41 -0.66 -3.56
C GLU A 60 2.95 -1.08 -3.74
N ALA A 61 2.15 -0.86 -2.72
CA ALA A 61 0.70 -0.97 -2.76
C ALA A 61 0.08 0.41 -2.45
N PRO A 62 -1.20 0.65 -2.75
CA PRO A 62 -1.80 1.98 -2.58
C PRO A 62 -1.67 2.58 -1.16
N ARG A 63 -1.41 1.73 -0.16
CA ARG A 63 -1.32 2.13 1.26
C ARG A 63 0.06 1.97 1.87
N GLY A 64 1.06 1.63 1.05
CA GLY A 64 2.45 1.45 1.46
C GLY A 64 3.05 0.10 1.04
N GLU A 65 4.11 -0.33 1.71
CA GLU A 65 4.86 -1.54 1.36
C GLU A 65 4.02 -2.81 1.57
N LEU A 66 3.95 -3.63 0.52
CA LEU A 66 3.40 -4.97 0.52
C LEU A 66 4.54 -5.98 0.36
N THR A 67 4.69 -6.89 1.32
CA THR A 67 5.73 -7.92 1.28
C THR A 67 5.10 -9.31 1.14
N TYR A 68 5.58 -10.08 0.16
CA TYR A 68 5.30 -11.49 -0.01
C TYR A 68 6.55 -12.31 0.25
N ARG A 69 6.47 -13.30 1.12
CA ARG A 69 7.47 -14.36 1.28
C ARG A 69 6.84 -15.68 0.84
N ILE A 70 7.43 -16.31 -0.17
CA ILE A 70 6.93 -17.53 -0.78
C ILE A 70 7.99 -18.60 -0.72
N LYS A 71 7.62 -19.82 -0.33
CA LYS A 71 8.46 -21.02 -0.36
C LYS A 71 7.81 -22.08 -1.25
N SER A 72 8.60 -22.65 -2.15
CA SER A 72 8.15 -23.69 -3.09
C SER A 72 8.96 -24.96 -2.95
N ASP A 73 8.36 -26.10 -3.32
CA ASP A 73 9.01 -27.42 -3.38
C ASP A 73 9.69 -27.68 -4.75
N THR A 74 10.25 -28.88 -4.89
CA THR A 74 10.91 -29.33 -6.12
C THR A 74 9.98 -29.46 -7.33
N HIS A 75 8.69 -29.51 -7.11
CA HIS A 75 7.65 -29.59 -8.15
C HIS A 75 7.02 -28.23 -8.47
N GLY A 76 7.55 -27.15 -7.88
CA GLY A 76 7.00 -25.80 -8.06
C GLY A 76 5.70 -25.52 -7.31
N ARG A 77 5.32 -26.37 -6.35
CA ARG A 77 4.14 -26.17 -5.52
C ARG A 77 4.47 -25.26 -4.36
N ILE A 78 3.59 -24.32 -4.08
CA ILE A 78 3.73 -23.40 -2.94
C ILE A 78 3.51 -24.20 -1.65
N GLN A 79 4.52 -24.18 -0.78
CA GLN A 79 4.53 -24.82 0.53
C GLN A 79 4.13 -23.84 1.65
N GLU A 80 4.56 -22.60 1.50
CA GLU A 80 4.34 -21.56 2.49
C GLU A 80 4.18 -20.22 1.78
N ILE A 81 3.25 -19.43 2.24
CA ILE A 81 3.09 -18.02 1.86
C ILE A 81 2.93 -17.20 3.13
N ALA A 82 3.72 -16.14 3.27
CA ALA A 82 3.54 -15.13 4.29
C ALA A 82 3.36 -13.78 3.60
N ILE A 83 2.31 -13.07 3.99
CA ILE A 83 1.94 -11.79 3.40
C ILE A 83 1.93 -10.75 4.51
N GLN A 84 2.69 -9.67 4.33
CA GLN A 84 2.64 -8.51 5.19
C GLN A 84 2.08 -7.34 4.38
N THR A 85 0.92 -6.85 4.80
CA THR A 85 0.25 -5.74 4.14
C THR A 85 0.48 -4.42 4.88
N PRO A 86 0.45 -3.29 4.16
CA PRO A 86 0.64 -1.98 4.77
C PRO A 86 -0.47 -1.62 5.79
N SER A 87 -1.70 -2.08 5.61
CA SER A 87 -2.81 -1.72 6.50
C SER A 87 -2.60 -2.19 7.95
N ILE A 88 -1.93 -3.31 8.17
CA ILE A 88 -1.61 -3.78 9.53
C ILE A 88 -0.76 -2.75 10.27
N MET A 89 0.29 -2.26 9.61
CA MET A 89 1.18 -1.26 10.18
C MET A 89 0.49 0.10 10.35
N ASN A 90 -0.33 0.49 9.36
CA ASN A 90 -1.05 1.75 9.37
C ASN A 90 -2.12 1.82 10.46
N ILE A 91 -2.83 0.71 10.74
CA ILE A 91 -3.82 0.66 11.82
C ILE A 91 -3.15 0.83 13.18
N GLU A 92 -2.02 0.17 13.40
CA GLU A 92 -1.26 0.33 14.65
C GLU A 92 -0.74 1.77 14.80
N ALA A 93 -0.19 2.34 13.73
CA ALA A 93 0.26 3.73 13.73
C ALA A 93 -0.89 4.71 13.98
N CYS A 94 -2.06 4.47 13.38
CA CYS A 94 -3.26 5.28 13.61
C CYS A 94 -3.67 5.25 15.08
N ALA A 95 -3.78 4.06 15.67
CA ALA A 95 -4.18 3.91 17.07
C ALA A 95 -3.20 4.59 18.04
N ARG A 96 -1.90 4.55 17.75
CA ARG A 96 -0.86 5.10 18.64
C ARG A 96 -0.64 6.61 18.49
N TYR A 97 -0.73 7.12 17.26
CA TYR A 97 -0.24 8.47 16.94
C TYR A 97 -1.30 9.41 16.37
N MET A 98 -2.33 8.87 15.71
CA MET A 98 -3.38 9.70 15.10
C MET A 98 -4.58 9.92 16.04
N ILE A 99 -4.71 9.12 17.10
CA ILE A 99 -5.81 9.19 18.09
C ILE A 99 -5.19 9.46 19.46
N PRO A 100 -4.73 10.67 19.72
CA PRO A 100 -4.18 11.02 21.03
C PRO A 100 -5.26 11.03 22.12
N GLY A 101 -4.85 10.86 23.37
CA GLY A 101 -5.77 10.93 24.51
C GLY A 101 -6.56 12.25 24.53
N GLY A 102 -7.84 12.18 24.78
CA GLY A 102 -8.75 13.34 24.73
C GLY A 102 -9.39 13.63 23.38
N THR A 103 -9.09 12.85 22.34
CA THR A 103 -9.77 12.93 21.05
C THR A 103 -11.26 12.63 21.21
N SER A 104 -12.15 13.43 20.61
CA SER A 104 -13.58 13.18 20.63
C SER A 104 -13.93 11.89 19.90
N VAL A 105 -15.04 11.22 20.27
CA VAL A 105 -15.47 9.97 19.61
C VAL A 105 -15.72 10.20 18.11
N ALA A 106 -16.23 11.36 17.72
CA ALA A 106 -16.44 11.70 16.31
C ALA A 106 -15.11 11.82 15.55
N ASP A 107 -14.09 12.40 16.17
CA ASP A 107 -12.76 12.57 15.57
C ASP A 107 -11.98 11.25 15.48
N VAL A 108 -12.21 10.31 16.39
CA VAL A 108 -11.62 8.97 16.33
C VAL A 108 -11.99 8.28 15.02
N THR A 109 -13.26 8.29 14.65
CA THR A 109 -13.74 7.69 13.39
C THR A 109 -13.10 8.38 12.19
N SER A 110 -13.06 9.70 12.18
CA SER A 110 -12.45 10.48 11.10
C SER A 110 -10.93 10.21 10.98
N ALA A 111 -10.23 10.11 12.09
CA ALA A 111 -8.81 9.78 12.13
C ALA A 111 -8.56 8.38 11.55
N TYR A 112 -9.36 7.38 11.96
CA TYR A 112 -9.26 6.03 11.45
C TYR A 112 -9.51 5.96 9.93
N ILE A 113 -10.59 6.58 9.44
CA ILE A 113 -10.90 6.63 8.01
C ILE A 113 -9.79 7.34 7.22
N SER A 114 -9.19 8.41 7.78
CA SER A 114 -8.10 9.15 7.13
C SER A 114 -6.84 8.31 6.91
N SER A 115 -6.65 7.21 7.66
CA SER A 115 -5.56 6.25 7.45
C SER A 115 -5.79 5.31 6.26
N ASP A 116 -6.95 5.39 5.60
CA ASP A 116 -7.36 4.56 4.46
C ASP A 116 -7.26 3.05 4.75
N PRO A 117 -7.95 2.52 5.79
CA PRO A 117 -7.86 1.12 6.15
C PRO A 117 -8.47 0.22 5.07
N CYS A 118 -7.81 -0.89 4.78
CA CYS A 118 -8.27 -1.88 3.81
C CYS A 118 -8.64 -3.18 4.53
N ILE A 119 -9.92 -3.54 4.55
CA ILE A 119 -10.41 -4.77 5.19
C ILE A 119 -9.73 -6.00 4.59
N ALA A 120 -9.67 -6.11 3.27
CA ALA A 120 -9.00 -7.24 2.60
C ALA A 120 -7.51 -7.36 2.94
N CYS A 121 -6.86 -6.27 3.35
CA CYS A 121 -5.48 -6.28 3.80
C CYS A 121 -5.31 -6.71 5.27
N THR A 122 -6.37 -6.71 6.06
CA THR A 122 -6.37 -7.08 7.48
C THR A 122 -6.90 -8.49 7.72
N GLU A 123 -7.75 -9.00 6.84
CA GLU A 123 -8.29 -10.37 6.86
C GLU A 123 -7.36 -11.33 6.10
N ARG A 124 -6.45 -12.00 6.80
CA ARG A 124 -5.53 -12.98 6.19
C ARG A 124 -5.13 -14.05 7.17
#